data_44585617d6b4b417c6b0b2cbbdcbb9c3
#
_entry.id   44585617d6b4b417c6b0b2cbbdcbb9c3
#
_cell.length_a   1.000
_cell.length_b   1.000
_cell.length_c   1.000
_cell.angle_alpha   90.00
_cell.angle_beta   90.00
_cell.angle_gamma   90.00
#
_symmetry.space_group_name_H-M   'P 1'
#
loop_
_entity.id
_entity.type
_entity.pdbx_description
1 polymer ?
#
loop_
_entity_poly.entity_id
_entity_poly.type
_entity_poly.pdbx_seq_one_letter_code
_entity_poly.pdbx_strand_id
1 'polypeptide(L)'
;AQWRAEGRTADAELMESLAAQPTAVWFTTAGAAEVRENVRALVSAAKAKGRVPVLVAYFVPYRDCSQWSAGGARSEQEYKEWIDAFAAGIGDEKAVVVVEPDGLALLTSEPWCAIGPDEELVPQRFREINHAVDTLKRGKHTRVYLDAGHSAWQALDDYDAGYGEPRQQLGIVNRLLRGGVTRADGFALNTSNYRFTEDLVRYGTRISKCLYLRTERGAATCPADEELDALPVRKSKMTHFVLDTSRNGRGHYTPGEGETDWCNPPGRGLGERPTADTGVPLVDAFLWIKRPGESDGECQGGPAAGRWWPEQALELAELASPPLR
;
A
#
# COMPACT_ATOMS: atom_id res chain seq x y z
N ALA A 1 -5.34 -3.59 29.25
CA ALA A 1 -5.65 -3.27 30.66
C ALA A 1 -7.16 -3.26 30.88
N GLN A 2 -7.96 -2.53 30.09
CA GLN A 2 -9.41 -2.39 30.26
C GLN A 2 -10.11 -3.77 30.23
N TRP A 3 -9.95 -4.57 29.20
CA TRP A 3 -10.60 -5.89 29.08
C TRP A 3 -10.24 -6.87 30.19
N ARG A 4 -9.01 -6.80 30.74
CA ARG A 4 -8.67 -7.60 31.92
C ARG A 4 -9.46 -7.15 33.16
N ALA A 5 -9.67 -5.85 33.33
CA ALA A 5 -10.47 -5.30 34.42
C ALA A 5 -11.96 -5.69 34.29
N GLU A 6 -12.44 -5.89 33.08
CA GLU A 6 -13.80 -6.37 32.75
C GLU A 6 -13.93 -7.89 32.80
N GLY A 7 -12.88 -8.64 33.17
CA GLY A 7 -12.88 -10.11 33.20
C GLY A 7 -12.74 -10.79 31.83
N ARG A 8 -12.52 -10.01 30.76
CA ARG A 8 -12.36 -10.47 29.37
C ARG A 8 -10.89 -10.85 29.10
N THR A 9 -10.41 -11.88 29.79
CA THR A 9 -8.98 -12.25 29.77
C THR A 9 -8.55 -12.77 28.39
N ALA A 10 -9.36 -13.59 27.74
CA ALA A 10 -9.04 -14.14 26.40
C ALA A 10 -8.90 -13.02 25.35
N ASP A 11 -9.81 -12.05 25.36
CA ASP A 11 -9.76 -10.91 24.44
C ASP A 11 -8.51 -10.04 24.69
N ALA A 12 -8.16 -9.84 25.97
CA ALA A 12 -6.95 -9.11 26.33
C ALA A 12 -5.68 -9.82 25.82
N GLU A 13 -5.62 -11.15 25.89
CA GLU A 13 -4.49 -11.95 25.37
C GLU A 13 -4.39 -11.88 23.86
N LEU A 14 -5.52 -11.93 23.13
CA LEU A 14 -5.53 -11.70 21.67
C LEU A 14 -5.00 -10.31 21.31
N MET A 15 -5.44 -9.28 22.02
CA MET A 15 -4.98 -7.91 21.75
C MET A 15 -3.52 -7.68 22.13
N GLU A 16 -3.01 -8.35 23.16
CA GLU A 16 -1.58 -8.34 23.51
C GLU A 16 -0.76 -9.02 22.41
N SER A 17 -1.24 -10.13 21.86
CA SER A 17 -0.63 -10.83 20.72
C SER A 17 -0.66 -9.98 19.44
N LEU A 18 -1.77 -9.27 19.18
CA LEU A 18 -1.87 -8.30 18.10
C LEU A 18 -0.86 -7.16 18.27
N ALA A 19 -0.81 -6.56 19.46
CA ALA A 19 0.08 -5.44 19.76
C ALA A 19 1.59 -5.80 19.70
N ALA A 20 1.92 -7.09 19.80
CA ALA A 20 3.29 -7.58 19.67
C ALA A 20 3.76 -7.67 18.21
N GLN A 21 2.84 -7.62 17.23
CA GLN A 21 3.19 -7.71 15.82
C GLN A 21 3.71 -6.36 15.29
N PRO A 22 4.72 -6.36 14.41
CA PRO A 22 5.17 -5.13 13.77
C PRO A 22 4.14 -4.64 12.76
N THR A 23 3.86 -3.33 12.79
CA THR A 23 2.99 -2.65 11.81
C THR A 23 3.72 -1.46 11.22
N ALA A 24 3.33 -1.04 10.03
CA ALA A 24 3.84 0.18 9.44
C ALA A 24 3.35 1.43 10.20
N VAL A 25 4.11 2.51 10.06
CA VAL A 25 3.73 3.83 10.58
C VAL A 25 3.45 4.76 9.42
N TRP A 26 2.25 5.32 9.41
CA TRP A 26 1.77 6.23 8.36
C TRP A 26 2.12 7.67 8.68
N PHE A 27 2.65 8.37 7.69
CA PHE A 27 2.93 9.80 7.72
C PHE A 27 1.97 10.48 6.75
N THR A 28 0.98 11.16 7.29
CA THR A 28 -0.18 11.68 6.53
C THR A 28 -0.37 13.18 6.67
N THR A 29 0.33 13.80 7.60
CA THR A 29 0.21 15.21 7.98
C THR A 29 1.57 15.73 8.41
N ALA A 30 1.60 16.94 8.90
CA ALA A 30 2.76 17.67 9.38
C ALA A 30 3.49 18.49 8.30
N GLY A 31 4.09 19.57 8.70
CA GLY A 31 5.02 20.33 7.87
C GLY A 31 6.35 19.59 7.67
N ALA A 32 7.15 20.04 6.71
CA ALA A 32 8.43 19.41 6.38
C ALA A 32 9.39 19.24 7.58
N ALA A 33 9.48 20.23 8.45
CA ALA A 33 10.35 20.13 9.65
C ALA A 33 9.88 19.03 10.61
N GLU A 34 8.57 18.99 10.88
CA GLU A 34 7.97 18.04 11.81
C GLU A 34 8.03 16.61 11.26
N VAL A 35 7.75 16.38 9.97
CA VAL A 35 7.86 15.03 9.39
C VAL A 35 9.29 14.51 9.48
N ARG A 36 10.29 15.37 9.25
CA ARG A 36 11.70 14.99 9.39
C ARG A 36 12.02 14.51 10.79
N GLU A 37 11.56 15.22 11.82
CA GLU A 37 11.80 14.87 13.20
C GLU A 37 11.08 13.57 13.60
N ASN A 38 9.82 13.43 13.22
CA ASN A 38 9.01 12.24 13.50
C ASN A 38 9.59 10.98 12.83
N VAL A 39 10.00 11.07 11.57
CA VAL A 39 10.66 9.97 10.86
C VAL A 39 11.99 9.61 11.54
N ARG A 40 12.82 10.61 11.88
CA ARG A 40 14.09 10.37 12.56
C ARG A 40 13.90 9.70 13.92
N ALA A 41 12.94 10.15 14.70
CA ALA A 41 12.63 9.56 16.01
C ALA A 41 12.24 8.08 15.87
N LEU A 42 11.35 7.76 14.92
CA LEU A 42 10.91 6.39 14.66
C LEU A 42 12.06 5.49 14.19
N VAL A 43 12.83 5.95 13.21
CA VAL A 43 13.97 5.21 12.66
C VAL A 43 15.03 4.96 13.74
N SER A 44 15.33 5.97 14.54
CA SER A 44 16.29 5.83 15.67
C SER A 44 15.78 4.84 16.73
N ALA A 45 14.49 4.88 17.06
CA ALA A 45 13.89 3.94 18.01
C ALA A 45 13.88 2.50 17.49
N ALA A 46 13.62 2.31 16.21
CA ALA A 46 13.68 1.00 15.55
C ALA A 46 15.13 0.46 15.55
N LYS A 47 16.09 1.28 15.15
CA LYS A 47 17.53 0.95 15.18
C LYS A 47 17.99 0.52 16.55
N ALA A 48 17.61 1.25 17.60
CA ALA A 48 17.96 0.92 18.99
C ALA A 48 17.44 -0.46 19.44
N LYS A 49 16.39 -0.97 18.78
CA LYS A 49 15.81 -2.31 19.00
C LYS A 49 16.32 -3.35 18.00
N GLY A 50 17.28 -3.03 17.13
CA GLY A 50 17.75 -3.91 16.07
C GLY A 50 16.66 -4.23 15.01
N ARG A 51 15.69 -3.34 14.80
CA ARG A 51 14.57 -3.50 13.89
C ARG A 51 14.68 -2.57 12.67
N VAL A 52 14.03 -2.97 11.58
CA VAL A 52 13.87 -2.13 10.39
C VAL A 52 12.43 -1.62 10.37
N PRO A 53 12.21 -0.30 10.43
CA PRO A 53 10.86 0.25 10.41
C PRO A 53 10.26 0.17 8.99
N VAL A 54 8.95 -0.02 8.94
CA VAL A 54 8.14 0.15 7.72
C VAL A 54 7.40 1.49 7.84
N LEU A 55 7.64 2.37 6.89
CA LEU A 55 7.10 3.72 6.83
C LEU A 55 6.15 3.82 5.64
N VAL A 56 5.04 4.52 5.79
CA VAL A 56 4.15 4.85 4.68
C VAL A 56 4.18 6.36 4.47
N ALA A 57 4.64 6.78 3.31
CA ALA A 57 4.52 8.16 2.85
C ALA A 57 3.15 8.31 2.17
N TYR A 58 2.26 9.13 2.73
CA TYR A 58 0.88 9.30 2.24
C TYR A 58 0.49 10.77 2.30
N PHE A 59 1.03 11.58 1.38
CA PHE A 59 0.90 13.03 1.42
C PHE A 59 0.75 13.70 0.05
N VAL A 60 0.50 12.95 -1.04
CA VAL A 60 0.27 13.54 -2.36
C VAL A 60 -0.92 14.53 -2.35
N PRO A 61 -0.89 15.58 -3.19
CA PRO A 61 -2.06 16.40 -3.44
C PRO A 61 -3.27 15.58 -3.87
N TYR A 62 -4.48 16.02 -3.48
CA TYR A 62 -5.73 15.31 -3.77
C TYR A 62 -5.75 13.85 -3.29
N ARG A 63 -5.09 13.60 -2.16
CA ARG A 63 -5.04 12.29 -1.55
C ARG A 63 -6.43 11.69 -1.38
N ASP A 64 -6.56 10.38 -1.66
CA ASP A 64 -7.80 9.60 -1.53
C ASP A 64 -8.98 10.18 -2.34
N CYS A 65 -8.68 10.93 -3.41
CA CYS A 65 -9.71 11.61 -4.22
C CYS A 65 -10.77 12.36 -3.40
N SER A 66 -10.34 12.95 -2.27
CA SER A 66 -11.21 13.67 -1.33
C SER A 66 -12.26 12.81 -0.61
N GLN A 67 -12.03 11.50 -0.48
CA GLN A 67 -12.86 10.57 0.28
C GLN A 67 -12.54 10.61 1.79
N TRP A 68 -12.67 9.48 2.48
CA TRP A 68 -12.53 9.38 3.94
C TRP A 68 -11.13 9.75 4.46
N SER A 69 -10.09 9.51 3.67
CA SER A 69 -8.71 9.87 4.00
C SER A 69 -8.22 11.13 3.27
N ALA A 70 -9.12 12.01 2.89
CA ALA A 70 -8.82 13.26 2.20
C ALA A 70 -7.71 14.07 2.89
N GLY A 71 -6.97 14.86 2.09
CA GLY A 71 -5.87 15.71 2.58
C GLY A 71 -4.66 15.67 1.65
N GLY A 72 -3.47 15.61 2.24
CA GLY A 72 -2.22 15.67 1.52
C GLY A 72 -1.68 17.08 1.35
N ALA A 73 -0.65 17.22 0.53
CA ALA A 73 -0.03 18.50 0.19
C ALA A 73 -0.99 19.38 -0.63
N ARG A 74 -0.82 20.69 -0.50
CA ARG A 74 -1.62 21.69 -1.24
C ARG A 74 -1.10 21.93 -2.66
N SER A 75 0.14 21.47 -2.94
CA SER A 75 0.80 21.64 -4.23
C SER A 75 1.90 20.59 -4.44
N GLU A 76 2.31 20.42 -5.70
CA GLU A 76 3.49 19.62 -6.07
C GLU A 76 4.76 20.06 -5.33
N GLN A 77 4.94 21.38 -5.15
CA GLN A 77 6.12 21.92 -4.47
C GLN A 77 6.12 21.55 -2.98
N GLU A 78 5.00 21.70 -2.27
CA GLU A 78 4.87 21.31 -0.87
C GLU A 78 5.10 19.81 -0.69
N TYR A 79 4.61 18.99 -1.60
CA TYR A 79 4.86 17.56 -1.59
C TYR A 79 6.35 17.21 -1.70
N LYS A 80 7.05 17.85 -2.65
CA LYS A 80 8.49 17.64 -2.85
C LYS A 80 9.30 18.04 -1.62
N GLU A 81 9.01 19.20 -1.05
CA GLU A 81 9.67 19.65 0.18
C GLU A 81 9.41 18.68 1.36
N TRP A 82 8.21 18.16 1.44
CA TRP A 82 7.83 17.19 2.45
C TRP A 82 8.57 15.85 2.28
N ILE A 83 8.63 15.31 1.06
CA ILE A 83 9.36 14.08 0.74
C ILE A 83 10.87 14.24 0.98
N ASP A 84 11.46 15.40 0.62
CA ASP A 84 12.86 15.68 0.89
C ASP A 84 13.15 15.67 2.41
N ALA A 85 12.26 16.23 3.20
CA ALA A 85 12.35 16.24 4.65
C ALA A 85 12.12 14.83 5.25
N PHE A 86 11.18 14.08 4.73
CA PHE A 86 10.91 12.68 5.10
C PHE A 86 12.17 11.82 4.86
N ALA A 87 12.75 11.88 3.66
CA ALA A 87 13.99 11.16 3.34
C ALA A 87 15.18 11.61 4.21
N ALA A 88 15.30 12.90 4.49
CA ALA A 88 16.32 13.43 5.41
C ALA A 88 16.11 12.95 6.86
N GLY A 89 14.88 12.61 7.25
CA GLY A 89 14.55 11.96 8.52
C GLY A 89 15.09 10.54 8.60
N ILE A 90 15.04 9.77 7.50
CA ILE A 90 15.62 8.42 7.40
C ILE A 90 17.15 8.51 7.43
N GLY A 91 17.74 9.42 6.64
CA GLY A 91 19.18 9.52 6.46
C GLY A 91 19.79 8.23 5.88
N ASP A 92 20.89 7.76 6.44
CA ASP A 92 21.59 6.54 6.00
C ASP A 92 21.12 5.27 6.74
N GLU A 93 20.02 5.35 7.49
CA GLU A 93 19.54 4.22 8.27
C GLU A 93 18.69 3.25 7.41
N LYS A 94 18.49 2.03 7.94
CA LYS A 94 17.62 1.04 7.29
C LYS A 94 16.17 1.41 7.47
N ALA A 95 15.43 1.45 6.36
CA ALA A 95 13.97 1.61 6.35
C ALA A 95 13.35 0.92 5.13
N VAL A 96 12.11 0.50 5.26
CA VAL A 96 11.22 0.15 4.15
C VAL A 96 10.20 1.27 4.01
N VAL A 97 9.99 1.78 2.81
CA VAL A 97 9.03 2.85 2.53
C VAL A 97 8.02 2.37 1.49
N VAL A 98 6.75 2.39 1.86
CA VAL A 98 5.63 2.27 0.92
C VAL A 98 5.24 3.68 0.50
N VAL A 99 5.27 3.93 -0.80
CA VAL A 99 5.08 5.26 -1.38
C VAL A 99 3.66 5.39 -1.89
N GLU A 100 2.95 6.31 -1.29
CA GLU A 100 1.68 6.89 -1.69
C GLU A 100 0.62 5.82 -2.04
N PRO A 101 0.12 5.09 -1.02
CA PRO A 101 -1.07 4.28 -1.19
C PRO A 101 -2.13 5.01 -2.03
N ASP A 102 -2.74 4.30 -2.97
CA ASP A 102 -3.71 4.81 -3.93
C ASP A 102 -3.16 5.83 -4.95
N GLY A 103 -1.98 6.40 -4.71
CA GLY A 103 -1.43 7.51 -5.49
C GLY A 103 -1.34 7.27 -7.01
N LEU A 104 -0.98 6.05 -7.42
CA LEU A 104 -1.01 5.62 -8.82
C LEU A 104 -2.33 4.93 -9.19
N ALA A 105 -2.92 4.18 -8.26
CA ALA A 105 -4.12 3.39 -8.51
C ALA A 105 -5.36 4.27 -8.77
N LEU A 106 -5.47 5.42 -8.09
CA LEU A 106 -6.56 6.40 -8.28
C LEU A 106 -6.36 7.34 -9.49
N LEU A 107 -5.33 7.17 -10.30
CA LEU A 107 -5.20 7.87 -11.58
C LEU A 107 -6.22 7.29 -12.57
N THR A 108 -7.44 7.75 -12.48
CA THR A 108 -8.57 7.27 -13.26
C THR A 108 -9.22 8.41 -14.02
N SER A 109 -9.90 8.12 -15.12
CA SER A 109 -10.77 9.08 -15.80
C SER A 109 -12.15 9.20 -15.15
N GLU A 110 -12.38 8.53 -14.02
CA GLU A 110 -13.66 8.58 -13.33
C GLU A 110 -13.96 9.99 -12.83
N PRO A 111 -15.15 10.52 -13.11
CA PRO A 111 -15.49 11.93 -12.80
C PRO A 111 -15.62 12.21 -11.29
N TRP A 112 -15.68 11.19 -10.45
CA TRP A 112 -15.76 11.34 -9.00
C TRP A 112 -14.41 11.61 -8.33
N CYS A 113 -13.31 11.40 -9.04
CA CYS A 113 -11.96 11.64 -8.53
C CYS A 113 -11.41 12.95 -9.09
N ALA A 114 -11.01 13.87 -8.21
CA ALA A 114 -10.43 15.16 -8.60
C ALA A 114 -9.12 15.03 -9.41
N ILE A 115 -8.47 13.86 -9.38
CA ILE A 115 -7.29 13.54 -10.20
C ILE A 115 -7.72 13.02 -11.59
N GLY A 116 -9.03 12.84 -11.82
CA GLY A 116 -9.59 12.45 -13.11
C GLY A 116 -9.34 13.53 -14.17
N PRO A 117 -9.75 13.39 -15.36
CA PRO A 117 -9.24 13.74 -16.67
C PRO A 117 -8.57 15.13 -16.84
N ASP A 118 -8.10 15.75 -15.75
CA ASP A 118 -7.31 16.97 -15.84
C ASP A 118 -5.96 16.65 -16.46
N GLU A 119 -5.71 17.21 -17.64
CA GLU A 119 -4.49 16.98 -18.41
C GLU A 119 -3.22 17.34 -17.64
N GLU A 120 -3.30 18.22 -16.65
CA GLU A 120 -2.15 18.60 -15.82
C GLU A 120 -1.96 17.70 -14.58
N LEU A 121 -3.03 17.27 -13.95
CA LEU A 121 -2.95 16.52 -12.66
C LEU A 121 -2.34 15.13 -12.82
N VAL A 122 -2.58 14.44 -13.95
CA VAL A 122 -1.97 13.12 -14.20
C VAL A 122 -0.46 13.22 -14.41
N PRO A 123 0.07 14.10 -15.28
CA PRO A 123 1.51 14.34 -15.37
C PRO A 123 2.12 14.82 -14.04
N GLN A 124 1.44 15.67 -13.28
CA GLN A 124 1.88 16.13 -11.96
C GLN A 124 2.08 14.95 -11.02
N ARG A 125 1.11 14.02 -10.90
CA ARG A 125 1.23 12.84 -10.05
C ARG A 125 2.46 12.01 -10.41
N PHE A 126 2.76 11.82 -11.69
CA PHE A 126 3.99 11.10 -12.07
C PHE A 126 5.25 11.87 -11.69
N ARG A 127 5.28 13.20 -11.77
CA ARG A 127 6.43 14.01 -11.29
C ARG A 127 6.61 13.87 -9.79
N GLU A 128 5.51 13.87 -9.01
CA GLU A 128 5.51 13.70 -7.57
C GLU A 128 6.09 12.33 -7.17
N ILE A 129 5.56 11.25 -7.75
CA ILE A 129 6.02 9.88 -7.44
C ILE A 129 7.48 9.66 -7.87
N ASN A 130 7.88 10.15 -9.06
CA ASN A 130 9.27 10.09 -9.50
C ASN A 130 10.20 10.83 -8.53
N HIS A 131 9.80 12.02 -8.06
CA HIS A 131 10.58 12.76 -7.08
C HIS A 131 10.74 11.96 -5.76
N ALA A 132 9.66 11.33 -5.29
CA ALA A 132 9.72 10.49 -4.11
C ALA A 132 10.68 9.31 -4.28
N VAL A 133 10.58 8.58 -5.40
CA VAL A 133 11.50 7.47 -5.71
C VAL A 133 12.95 7.97 -5.74
N ASP A 134 13.24 9.00 -6.52
CA ASP A 134 14.59 9.48 -6.71
C ASP A 134 15.21 10.02 -5.40
N THR A 135 14.42 10.70 -4.59
CA THR A 135 14.87 11.23 -3.30
C THR A 135 15.11 10.12 -2.27
N LEU A 136 14.17 9.19 -2.11
CA LEU A 136 14.29 8.09 -1.16
C LEU A 136 15.41 7.12 -1.54
N LYS A 137 15.64 6.89 -2.84
CA LYS A 137 16.71 6.00 -3.34
C LYS A 137 18.12 6.59 -3.24
N ARG A 138 18.28 7.85 -2.83
CA ARG A 138 19.59 8.38 -2.41
C ARG A 138 20.09 7.71 -1.12
N GLY A 139 19.16 7.28 -0.25
CA GLY A 139 19.47 6.50 0.94
C GLY A 139 19.91 5.08 0.59
N LYS A 140 21.18 4.73 0.91
CA LYS A 140 21.79 3.42 0.57
C LYS A 140 21.05 2.21 1.14
N HIS A 141 20.37 2.39 2.26
CA HIS A 141 19.72 1.32 3.02
C HIS A 141 18.19 1.45 3.05
N THR A 142 17.63 2.36 2.26
CA THR A 142 16.18 2.52 2.10
C THR A 142 15.67 1.59 0.99
N ARG A 143 14.64 0.80 1.30
CA ARG A 143 13.88 0.02 0.34
C ARG A 143 12.58 0.76 0.02
N VAL A 144 12.27 0.91 -1.27
CA VAL A 144 11.17 1.73 -1.76
C VAL A 144 10.22 0.91 -2.60
N TYR A 145 8.95 0.88 -2.23
CA TYR A 145 7.89 0.15 -2.92
C TYR A 145 6.75 1.11 -3.27
N LEU A 146 6.41 1.20 -4.56
CA LEU A 146 5.29 2.02 -5.03
C LEU A 146 3.98 1.27 -4.82
N ASP A 147 2.96 1.92 -4.27
CA ASP A 147 1.66 1.28 -4.19
C ASP A 147 1.08 1.02 -5.59
N ALA A 148 0.52 -0.17 -5.77
CA ALA A 148 -0.03 -0.65 -7.04
C ALA A 148 -1.47 -1.20 -6.90
N GLY A 149 -2.16 -0.88 -5.82
CA GLY A 149 -3.53 -1.32 -5.58
C GLY A 149 -3.65 -2.83 -5.37
N HIS A 150 -4.59 -3.47 -6.05
CA HIS A 150 -4.84 -4.91 -5.91
C HIS A 150 -5.52 -5.54 -7.13
N SER A 151 -5.56 -6.88 -7.14
CA SER A 151 -5.98 -7.73 -8.26
C SER A 151 -7.42 -7.53 -8.79
N ALA A 152 -8.30 -6.96 -7.99
CA ALA A 152 -9.69 -6.75 -8.41
C ALA A 152 -10.00 -5.28 -8.71
N TRP A 153 -8.97 -4.43 -8.73
CA TRP A 153 -9.12 -3.01 -8.98
C TRP A 153 -8.38 -2.54 -10.24
N GLN A 154 -7.14 -3.00 -10.43
CA GLN A 154 -6.29 -2.48 -11.49
C GLN A 154 -6.09 -3.52 -12.61
N ALA A 155 -6.40 -3.13 -13.86
CA ALA A 155 -5.97 -3.89 -15.03
C ALA A 155 -4.45 -3.80 -15.21
N LEU A 156 -3.85 -4.84 -15.80
CA LEU A 156 -2.40 -4.85 -16.05
C LEU A 156 -2.00 -3.83 -17.11
N ASP A 157 -2.70 -3.84 -18.25
CA ASP A 157 -2.41 -2.99 -19.41
C ASP A 157 -3.49 -1.93 -19.60
N ASP A 158 -3.22 -0.99 -20.50
CA ASP A 158 -4.14 0.09 -20.81
C ASP A 158 -5.42 -0.46 -21.43
N TYR A 159 -6.55 0.11 -21.10
CA TYR A 159 -7.86 -0.34 -21.55
C TYR A 159 -8.79 0.84 -21.84
N ASP A 160 -9.83 0.59 -22.64
CA ASP A 160 -10.89 1.55 -22.89
C ASP A 160 -11.97 1.41 -21.80
N ALA A 161 -12.16 2.46 -21.01
CA ALA A 161 -13.11 2.46 -19.91
C ALA A 161 -14.59 2.47 -20.35
N GLY A 162 -14.90 2.71 -21.62
CA GLY A 162 -16.24 2.56 -22.18
C GLY A 162 -17.30 3.56 -21.72
N TYR A 163 -16.94 4.62 -21.00
CA TYR A 163 -17.85 5.68 -20.55
C TYR A 163 -17.78 6.91 -21.46
N GLY A 164 -18.62 6.99 -22.47
CA GLY A 164 -18.71 8.14 -23.39
C GLY A 164 -17.63 8.10 -24.48
N GLU A 165 -16.96 9.24 -24.74
CA GLU A 165 -15.82 9.27 -25.66
C GLU A 165 -14.75 8.27 -25.21
N PRO A 166 -14.11 7.54 -26.16
CA PRO A 166 -13.08 6.56 -25.81
C PRO A 166 -11.98 7.20 -24.99
N ARG A 167 -11.92 6.89 -23.69
CA ARG A 167 -10.84 7.35 -22.79
C ARG A 167 -9.98 6.17 -22.42
N GLN A 168 -8.80 6.15 -22.98
CA GLN A 168 -7.82 5.13 -22.64
C GLN A 168 -7.37 5.30 -21.19
N GLN A 169 -7.68 4.31 -20.37
CA GLN A 169 -7.17 4.20 -19.00
C GLN A 169 -5.79 3.56 -19.02
N LEU A 170 -4.86 4.16 -18.29
CA LEU A 170 -3.56 3.54 -18.08
C LEU A 170 -3.69 2.32 -17.16
N GLY A 171 -3.23 1.17 -17.62
CA GLY A 171 -3.08 0.00 -16.76
C GLY A 171 -1.98 0.19 -15.72
N ILE A 172 -1.99 -0.65 -14.67
CA ILE A 172 -1.07 -0.48 -13.54
C ILE A 172 0.40 -0.62 -13.95
N VAL A 173 0.71 -1.44 -14.95
CA VAL A 173 2.09 -1.60 -15.45
C VAL A 173 2.60 -0.28 -16.04
N ASN A 174 1.82 0.40 -16.85
CA ASN A 174 2.18 1.72 -17.38
C ASN A 174 2.28 2.79 -16.29
N ARG A 175 1.39 2.77 -15.29
CA ARG A 175 1.46 3.69 -14.15
C ARG A 175 2.74 3.46 -13.34
N LEU A 176 3.11 2.22 -13.07
CA LEU A 176 4.35 1.86 -12.37
C LEU A 176 5.60 2.27 -13.16
N LEU A 177 5.63 2.02 -14.47
CA LEU A 177 6.75 2.44 -15.34
C LEU A 177 6.91 3.96 -15.34
N ARG A 178 5.81 4.69 -15.53
CA ARG A 178 5.81 6.16 -15.50
C ARG A 178 6.10 6.73 -14.10
N GLY A 179 5.72 6.01 -13.04
CA GLY A 179 6.02 6.31 -11.64
C GLY A 179 7.46 6.01 -11.24
N GLY A 180 8.25 5.34 -12.09
CA GLY A 180 9.67 5.11 -11.84
C GLY A 180 9.97 3.81 -11.09
N VAL A 181 9.13 2.78 -11.19
CA VAL A 181 9.32 1.48 -10.51
C VAL A 181 10.66 0.82 -10.85
N THR A 182 11.22 1.08 -12.03
CA THR A 182 12.54 0.56 -12.44
C THR A 182 13.71 1.13 -11.62
N ARG A 183 13.51 2.21 -10.88
CA ARG A 183 14.49 2.81 -9.97
C ARG A 183 14.18 2.53 -8.50
N ALA A 184 12.96 2.07 -8.20
CA ALA A 184 12.54 1.59 -6.88
C ALA A 184 13.04 0.15 -6.63
N ASP A 185 12.80 -0.39 -5.44
CA ASP A 185 13.04 -1.81 -5.14
C ASP A 185 11.86 -2.69 -5.61
N GLY A 186 10.68 -2.09 -5.83
CA GLY A 186 9.52 -2.80 -6.33
C GLY A 186 8.21 -2.05 -6.10
N PHE A 187 7.16 -2.82 -5.88
CA PHE A 187 5.82 -2.28 -5.63
C PHE A 187 5.13 -2.98 -4.46
N ALA A 188 4.12 -2.33 -3.89
CA ALA A 188 3.30 -2.85 -2.80
C ALA A 188 1.89 -3.17 -3.31
N LEU A 189 1.28 -4.23 -2.81
CA LEU A 189 -0.08 -4.62 -3.15
C LEU A 189 -0.94 -4.74 -1.91
N ASN A 190 -2.24 -4.53 -2.11
CA ASN A 190 -3.28 -4.74 -1.11
C ASN A 190 -3.23 -3.78 0.08
N THR A 191 -2.53 -2.65 -0.03
CA THR A 191 -2.47 -1.67 1.05
C THR A 191 -3.88 -1.28 1.50
N SER A 192 -4.16 -1.48 2.79
CA SER A 192 -5.49 -1.25 3.38
C SER A 192 -6.64 -2.07 2.78
N ASN A 193 -6.37 -3.19 2.10
CA ASN A 193 -7.39 -4.00 1.44
C ASN A 193 -7.40 -5.47 1.92
N TYR A 194 -8.23 -6.32 1.30
CA TYR A 194 -8.64 -7.61 1.87
C TYR A 194 -8.48 -8.80 0.90
N ARG A 195 -7.78 -8.66 -0.24
CA ARG A 195 -7.66 -9.75 -1.22
C ARG A 195 -6.81 -10.88 -0.68
N PHE A 196 -7.17 -12.12 -1.01
CA PHE A 196 -6.42 -13.31 -0.59
C PHE A 196 -4.95 -13.24 -1.04
N THR A 197 -4.06 -13.73 -0.18
CA THR A 197 -2.61 -13.70 -0.43
C THR A 197 -2.25 -14.42 -1.74
N GLU A 198 -2.87 -15.56 -2.05
CA GLU A 198 -2.64 -16.31 -3.29
C GLU A 198 -3.04 -15.53 -4.55
N ASP A 199 -4.14 -14.78 -4.51
CA ASP A 199 -4.57 -13.93 -5.63
C ASP A 199 -3.60 -12.76 -5.84
N LEU A 200 -3.10 -12.18 -4.75
CA LEU A 200 -2.11 -11.11 -4.79
C LEU A 200 -0.75 -11.61 -5.30
N VAL A 201 -0.32 -12.79 -4.89
CA VAL A 201 0.92 -13.43 -5.38
C VAL A 201 0.84 -13.65 -6.88
N ARG A 202 -0.29 -14.19 -7.38
CA ARG A 202 -0.51 -14.39 -8.81
C ARG A 202 -0.49 -13.07 -9.57
N TYR A 203 -1.27 -12.11 -9.11
CA TYR A 203 -1.37 -10.79 -9.73
C TYR A 203 -0.03 -10.03 -9.74
N GLY A 204 0.66 -9.95 -8.60
CA GLY A 204 1.98 -9.32 -8.49
C GLY A 204 3.03 -10.01 -9.36
N THR A 205 2.97 -11.34 -9.47
CA THR A 205 3.84 -12.09 -10.37
C THR A 205 3.57 -11.74 -11.84
N ARG A 206 2.32 -11.58 -12.25
CA ARG A 206 1.96 -11.13 -13.61
C ARG A 206 2.43 -9.71 -13.88
N ILE A 207 2.26 -8.76 -12.93
CA ILE A 207 2.83 -7.41 -13.02
C ILE A 207 4.35 -7.49 -13.24
N SER A 208 5.06 -8.25 -12.41
CA SER A 208 6.53 -8.39 -12.49
C SER A 208 7.00 -8.97 -13.83
N LYS A 209 6.28 -9.97 -14.35
CA LYS A 209 6.55 -10.58 -15.66
C LYS A 209 6.29 -9.59 -16.80
N CYS A 210 5.18 -8.84 -16.74
CA CYS A 210 4.89 -7.83 -17.76
C CYS A 210 5.93 -6.69 -17.70
N LEU A 211 6.28 -6.18 -16.53
CA LEU A 211 7.36 -5.20 -16.39
C LEU A 211 8.65 -5.69 -17.02
N TYR A 212 9.04 -6.94 -16.77
CA TYR A 212 10.23 -7.55 -17.38
C TYR A 212 10.14 -7.61 -18.92
N LEU A 213 8.98 -7.99 -19.46
CA LEU A 213 8.79 -8.04 -20.91
C LEU A 213 8.85 -6.64 -21.53
N ARG A 214 8.27 -5.64 -20.86
CA ARG A 214 8.27 -4.23 -21.31
C ARG A 214 9.66 -3.61 -21.27
N THR A 215 10.42 -3.83 -20.22
CA THR A 215 11.74 -3.17 -19.99
C THR A 215 12.89 -3.93 -20.62
N GLU A 216 12.88 -5.26 -20.60
CA GLU A 216 14.01 -6.09 -21.00
C GLU A 216 13.83 -6.77 -22.36
N ARG A 217 12.60 -6.86 -22.87
CA ARG A 217 12.26 -7.55 -24.10
C ARG A 217 11.62 -6.67 -25.15
N GLY A 218 11.35 -5.39 -24.84
CA GLY A 218 10.77 -4.40 -25.76
C GLY A 218 9.32 -4.68 -26.13
N ALA A 219 8.57 -5.44 -25.29
CA ALA A 219 7.15 -5.67 -25.54
C ALA A 219 6.39 -4.33 -25.44
N ALA A 220 5.46 -4.08 -26.36
CA ALA A 220 4.65 -2.86 -26.35
C ALA A 220 3.53 -2.93 -25.31
N THR A 221 2.98 -4.12 -25.05
CA THR A 221 1.84 -4.40 -24.17
C THR A 221 2.13 -5.63 -23.31
N CYS A 222 1.30 -5.87 -22.30
CA CYS A 222 1.32 -7.13 -21.57
C CYS A 222 0.69 -8.24 -22.42
N PRO A 223 1.25 -9.46 -22.45
CA PRO A 223 0.54 -10.62 -22.98
C PRO A 223 -0.68 -10.98 -22.14
N ALA A 224 -1.51 -11.88 -22.71
CA ALA A 224 -2.63 -12.45 -21.96
C ALA A 224 -2.19 -13.16 -20.68
N ASP A 225 -3.10 -13.27 -19.73
CA ASP A 225 -2.83 -13.83 -18.41
C ASP A 225 -2.23 -15.24 -18.46
N GLU A 226 -2.72 -16.08 -19.39
CA GLU A 226 -2.24 -17.46 -19.59
C GLU A 226 -0.79 -17.49 -20.07
N GLU A 227 -0.41 -16.57 -20.94
CA GLU A 227 0.96 -16.45 -21.42
C GLU A 227 1.89 -15.94 -20.32
N LEU A 228 1.41 -14.97 -19.54
CA LEU A 228 2.15 -14.49 -18.35
C LEU A 228 2.33 -15.62 -17.33
N ASP A 229 1.29 -16.40 -17.05
CA ASP A 229 1.37 -17.52 -16.11
C ASP A 229 2.38 -18.58 -16.56
N ALA A 230 2.43 -18.88 -17.87
CA ALA A 230 3.39 -19.82 -18.45
C ALA A 230 4.85 -19.32 -18.45
N LEU A 231 5.10 -18.01 -18.38
CA LEU A 231 6.45 -17.46 -18.38
C LEU A 231 7.18 -17.82 -17.08
N PRO A 232 8.38 -18.42 -17.12
CA PRO A 232 9.12 -18.77 -15.90
C PRO A 232 9.55 -17.51 -15.11
N VAL A 233 9.49 -17.60 -13.78
CA VAL A 233 9.95 -16.55 -12.87
C VAL A 233 11.48 -16.45 -12.92
N ARG A 234 12.01 -15.24 -13.03
CA ARG A 234 13.44 -14.90 -13.03
C ARG A 234 13.73 -13.91 -11.90
N LYS A 235 13.91 -14.44 -10.68
CA LYS A 235 14.06 -13.64 -9.44
C LYS A 235 15.02 -12.46 -9.56
N SER A 236 16.19 -12.64 -10.19
CA SER A 236 17.21 -11.58 -10.28
C SER A 236 16.96 -10.55 -11.39
N LYS A 237 15.91 -10.71 -12.21
CA LYS A 237 15.62 -9.86 -13.37
C LYS A 237 14.22 -9.25 -13.34
N MET A 238 13.34 -9.79 -12.52
CA MET A 238 11.97 -9.33 -12.41
C MET A 238 11.83 -8.43 -11.20
N THR A 239 10.96 -7.44 -11.29
CA THR A 239 10.64 -6.53 -10.19
C THR A 239 10.01 -7.30 -9.04
N HIS A 240 10.46 -7.06 -7.83
CA HIS A 240 9.92 -7.68 -6.62
C HIS A 240 8.74 -6.87 -6.06
N PHE A 241 8.05 -7.43 -5.08
CA PHE A 241 6.93 -6.73 -4.43
C PHE A 241 6.72 -7.17 -2.98
N VAL A 242 5.97 -6.37 -2.25
CA VAL A 242 5.52 -6.66 -0.89
C VAL A 242 4.00 -6.71 -0.84
N LEU A 243 3.45 -7.44 0.13
CA LEU A 243 2.01 -7.60 0.31
C LEU A 243 1.57 -7.07 1.67
N ASP A 244 0.48 -6.30 1.68
CA ASP A 244 -0.23 -6.03 2.93
C ASP A 244 -1.13 -7.22 3.28
N THR A 245 -0.77 -7.92 4.35
CA THR A 245 -1.50 -9.08 4.87
C THR A 245 -2.21 -8.77 6.19
N SER A 246 -2.32 -7.51 6.55
CA SER A 246 -2.84 -7.08 7.85
C SER A 246 -4.30 -7.49 8.11
N ARG A 247 -5.13 -7.57 7.05
CA ARG A 247 -6.58 -7.77 7.19
C ARG A 247 -7.17 -8.75 6.19
N ASN A 248 -6.36 -9.57 5.53
CA ASN A 248 -6.76 -10.40 4.40
C ASN A 248 -6.93 -11.89 4.71
N GLY A 249 -6.90 -12.29 5.98
CA GLY A 249 -6.98 -13.71 6.38
C GLY A 249 -8.28 -14.42 5.98
N ARG A 250 -9.34 -13.65 5.73
CA ARG A 250 -10.64 -14.16 5.22
C ARG A 250 -10.93 -13.71 3.78
N GLY A 251 -9.96 -13.07 3.14
CA GLY A 251 -10.09 -12.58 1.77
C GLY A 251 -11.06 -11.40 1.61
N HIS A 252 -11.51 -11.19 0.39
CA HIS A 252 -12.40 -10.10 0.05
C HIS A 252 -13.82 -10.28 0.62
N TYR A 253 -14.51 -9.15 0.78
CA TYR A 253 -15.93 -9.09 1.16
C TYR A 253 -16.80 -8.95 -0.09
N THR A 254 -17.97 -9.58 -0.08
CA THR A 254 -19.00 -9.36 -1.10
C THR A 254 -20.04 -8.43 -0.48
N PRO A 255 -20.09 -7.16 -0.87
CA PRO A 255 -20.96 -6.18 -0.22
C PRO A 255 -22.42 -6.41 -0.54
N GLY A 256 -23.29 -6.12 0.42
CA GLY A 256 -24.71 -5.96 0.25
C GLY A 256 -25.09 -4.58 -0.30
N GLU A 257 -26.39 -4.30 -0.37
CA GLU A 257 -26.89 -2.99 -0.80
C GLU A 257 -26.42 -1.88 0.16
N GLY A 258 -25.78 -0.84 -0.36
CA GLY A 258 -25.26 0.29 0.41
C GLY A 258 -23.94 0.03 1.15
N GLU A 259 -23.36 -1.15 1.01
CA GLU A 259 -22.06 -1.51 1.57
C GLU A 259 -20.93 -1.36 0.52
N THR A 260 -19.69 -1.38 1.01
CA THR A 260 -18.48 -1.41 0.15
C THR A 260 -17.61 -2.59 0.51
N ASP A 261 -16.81 -3.08 -0.44
CA ASP A 261 -15.88 -4.19 -0.22
C ASP A 261 -14.54 -3.74 0.39
N TRP A 262 -14.28 -2.43 0.45
CA TRP A 262 -13.01 -1.85 0.86
C TRP A 262 -13.06 -1.06 2.17
N CYS A 263 -14.20 -0.44 2.52
CA CYS A 263 -14.29 0.44 3.69
C CYS A 263 -14.90 -0.31 4.88
N ASN A 264 -14.08 -0.71 5.83
CA ASN A 264 -14.47 -1.43 7.06
C ASN A 264 -15.38 -2.65 6.87
N PRO A 265 -15.17 -3.52 5.87
CA PRO A 265 -16.05 -4.68 5.69
C PRO A 265 -15.99 -5.61 6.90
N PRO A 266 -17.15 -6.12 7.38
CA PRO A 266 -17.20 -7.00 8.55
C PRO A 266 -16.64 -8.39 8.26
N GLY A 267 -16.32 -9.13 9.31
CA GLY A 267 -15.92 -10.55 9.23
C GLY A 267 -14.56 -10.78 8.59
N ARG A 268 -13.70 -9.77 8.54
CA ARG A 268 -12.32 -9.93 8.04
C ARG A 268 -11.40 -10.39 9.16
N GLY A 269 -10.36 -11.13 8.83
CA GLY A 269 -9.36 -11.63 9.78
C GLY A 269 -7.96 -11.12 9.46
N LEU A 270 -7.09 -11.12 10.45
CA LEU A 270 -5.66 -10.93 10.21
C LEU A 270 -5.15 -12.04 9.27
N GLY A 271 -4.30 -11.68 8.33
CA GLY A 271 -3.62 -12.63 7.44
C GLY A 271 -2.26 -13.07 7.97
N GLU A 272 -1.38 -13.43 7.04
CA GLU A 272 -0.02 -13.86 7.32
C GLU A 272 0.73 -12.84 8.18
N ARG A 273 1.54 -13.34 9.12
CA ARG A 273 2.35 -12.48 9.99
C ARG A 273 3.41 -11.75 9.19
N PRO A 274 3.80 -10.53 9.62
CA PRO A 274 4.90 -9.81 9.00
C PRO A 274 6.18 -10.64 9.01
N THR A 275 6.74 -10.89 7.81
CA THR A 275 7.97 -11.64 7.62
C THR A 275 8.64 -11.27 6.29
N ALA A 276 9.97 -11.28 6.27
CA ALA A 276 10.75 -11.24 5.04
C ALA A 276 11.11 -12.65 4.51
N ASP A 277 10.81 -13.69 5.28
CA ASP A 277 10.93 -15.08 4.86
C ASP A 277 9.57 -15.60 4.40
N THR A 278 9.16 -15.20 3.21
CA THR A 278 7.85 -15.54 2.65
C THR A 278 7.82 -16.93 2.00
N GLY A 279 8.97 -17.45 1.61
CA GLY A 279 9.07 -18.67 0.78
C GLY A 279 8.51 -18.50 -0.64
N VAL A 280 7.99 -17.33 -1.01
CA VAL A 280 7.32 -17.07 -2.29
C VAL A 280 8.24 -16.28 -3.22
N PRO A 281 8.50 -16.75 -4.46
CA PRO A 281 9.30 -16.02 -5.43
C PRO A 281 8.76 -14.61 -5.69
N LEU A 282 9.65 -13.62 -5.78
CA LEU A 282 9.39 -12.20 -6.02
C LEU A 282 8.68 -11.45 -4.86
N VAL A 283 8.18 -12.15 -3.84
CA VAL A 283 7.60 -11.52 -2.66
C VAL A 283 8.70 -11.29 -1.63
N ASP A 284 9.11 -10.03 -1.46
CA ASP A 284 10.17 -9.66 -0.52
C ASP A 284 9.71 -9.72 0.93
N ALA A 285 8.45 -9.42 1.19
CA ALA A 285 7.88 -9.50 2.53
C ALA A 285 6.35 -9.56 2.52
N PHE A 286 5.80 -10.24 3.52
CA PHE A 286 4.46 -9.97 4.04
C PHE A 286 4.60 -8.89 5.10
N LEU A 287 3.78 -7.86 5.01
CA LEU A 287 3.80 -6.70 5.90
C LEU A 287 2.39 -6.45 6.44
N TRP A 288 2.31 -5.83 7.61
CA TRP A 288 1.08 -5.21 8.05
C TRP A 288 1.20 -3.70 7.80
N ILE A 289 0.87 -3.30 6.56
CA ILE A 289 0.97 -1.91 6.11
C ILE A 289 -0.16 -1.10 6.73
N LYS A 290 -1.42 -1.54 6.58
CA LYS A 290 -2.52 -0.99 7.38
C LYS A 290 -2.40 -1.50 8.81
N ARG A 291 -2.63 -0.64 9.79
CA ARG A 291 -2.69 -1.07 11.18
C ARG A 291 -4.05 -1.71 11.46
N PRO A 292 -4.11 -3.00 11.83
CA PRO A 292 -5.37 -3.65 12.21
C PRO A 292 -6.05 -2.91 13.37
N GLY A 293 -7.36 -2.65 13.25
CA GLY A 293 -8.13 -1.90 14.22
C GLY A 293 -8.10 -0.38 14.04
N GLU A 294 -7.45 0.15 13.02
CA GLU A 294 -7.66 1.54 12.58
C GLU A 294 -8.71 1.60 11.48
N SER A 295 -9.79 2.35 11.72
CA SER A 295 -10.90 2.52 10.78
C SER A 295 -10.45 3.09 9.43
N ASP A 296 -11.13 2.69 8.36
CA ASP A 296 -10.96 3.25 7.01
C ASP A 296 -11.77 4.54 6.84
N GLY A 297 -12.82 4.76 7.63
CA GLY A 297 -13.70 5.92 7.55
C GLY A 297 -15.04 5.70 8.25
N GLU A 298 -15.90 6.69 8.19
CA GLU A 298 -17.25 6.64 8.78
C GLU A 298 -18.21 5.84 7.89
N CYS A 299 -17.82 4.65 7.52
CA CYS A 299 -18.58 3.68 6.73
C CYS A 299 -18.80 2.40 7.56
N GLN A 300 -19.89 1.68 7.28
CA GLN A 300 -20.19 0.38 7.88
C GLN A 300 -20.01 0.35 9.42
N GLY A 301 -20.39 1.45 10.08
CA GLY A 301 -20.35 1.60 11.54
C GLY A 301 -18.98 1.99 12.12
N GLY A 302 -17.97 2.20 11.30
CA GLY A 302 -16.65 2.61 11.75
C GLY A 302 -16.58 4.08 12.21
N PRO A 303 -15.65 4.44 13.10
CA PRO A 303 -15.32 5.82 13.41
C PRO A 303 -14.55 6.48 12.26
N ALA A 304 -14.24 7.77 12.38
CA ALA A 304 -13.45 8.51 11.38
C ALA A 304 -12.13 7.80 11.03
N ALA A 305 -11.67 7.99 9.79
CA ALA A 305 -10.48 7.35 9.25
C ALA A 305 -9.25 7.50 10.17
N GLY A 306 -8.52 6.41 10.37
CA GLY A 306 -7.35 6.35 11.23
C GLY A 306 -7.64 6.30 12.73
N ARG A 307 -8.91 6.39 13.15
CA ARG A 307 -9.27 6.24 14.57
C ARG A 307 -9.24 4.77 14.97
N TRP A 308 -8.70 4.53 16.18
CA TRP A 308 -8.69 3.20 16.77
C TRP A 308 -10.12 2.71 17.05
N TRP A 309 -10.42 1.49 16.59
CA TRP A 309 -11.70 0.81 16.73
C TRP A 309 -11.49 -0.55 17.41
N PRO A 310 -11.65 -0.62 18.74
CA PRO A 310 -11.35 -1.84 19.52
C PRO A 310 -12.12 -3.07 19.07
N GLU A 311 -13.39 -2.90 18.69
CA GLU A 311 -14.27 -3.99 18.28
C GLU A 311 -13.80 -4.61 16.96
N GLN A 312 -13.42 -3.79 15.98
CA GLN A 312 -12.83 -4.26 14.72
C GLN A 312 -11.48 -4.96 14.96
N ALA A 313 -10.65 -4.39 15.84
CA ALA A 313 -9.36 -5.00 16.17
C ALA A 313 -9.52 -6.38 16.78
N LEU A 314 -10.51 -6.56 17.67
CA LEU A 314 -10.82 -7.83 18.28
C LEU A 314 -11.37 -8.83 17.25
N GLU A 315 -12.34 -8.41 16.43
CA GLU A 315 -12.89 -9.27 15.36
C GLU A 315 -11.78 -9.75 14.41
N LEU A 316 -10.89 -8.84 13.97
CA LEU A 316 -9.76 -9.20 13.13
C LEU A 316 -8.85 -10.24 13.79
N ALA A 317 -8.60 -10.12 15.08
CA ALA A 317 -7.75 -11.03 15.83
C ALA A 317 -8.42 -12.41 16.04
N GLU A 318 -9.71 -12.44 16.36
CA GLU A 318 -10.51 -13.67 16.52
C GLU A 318 -10.61 -14.47 15.22
N LEU A 319 -10.78 -13.76 14.10
CA LEU A 319 -10.94 -14.34 12.77
C LEU A 319 -9.61 -14.52 12.01
N ALA A 320 -8.48 -14.34 12.68
CA ALA A 320 -7.17 -14.45 12.07
C ALA A 320 -6.94 -15.81 11.38
N SER A 321 -6.38 -15.78 10.17
CA SER A 321 -5.99 -16.97 9.42
C SER A 321 -4.61 -16.71 8.75
N PRO A 322 -3.56 -17.35 9.26
CA PRO A 322 -3.50 -18.31 10.37
C PRO A 322 -3.84 -17.69 11.75
N PRO A 323 -4.30 -18.51 12.72
CA PRO A 323 -4.71 -18.02 14.03
C PRO A 323 -3.64 -17.18 14.74
N LEU A 324 -4.04 -16.11 15.42
CA LEU A 324 -3.18 -15.29 16.24
C LEU A 324 -2.86 -16.03 17.55
N ARG A 325 -1.62 -16.42 17.73
CA ARG A 325 -1.12 -17.11 18.95
C ARG A 325 -0.02 -16.31 19.60
#